data_47882a65cc9671d40fda1db02e25bbfb
#
_entry.id   47882a65cc9671d40fda1db02e25bbfb
#
_cell.length_a   1.000
_cell.length_b   1.000
_cell.length_c   1.000
_cell.angle_alpha   90.00
_cell.angle_beta   90.00
_cell.angle_gamma   90.00
#
_symmetry.space_group_name_H-M   'P 1'
#
loop_
_entity.id
_entity.type
_entity.pdbx_description
1 polymer ?
#
loop_
_entity_poly.entity_id
_entity_poly.type
_entity_poly.pdbx_seq_one_letter_code
_entity_poly.pdbx_strand_id
1 'polypeptide(L)'
;MPASNHSLRLTAIVPRARHNIARLILVVLLLCTAGWSIAQAPAPQPRAEQEPITPIPPPPVEDPRQVALGDRLFHDPRLSHDYTRSCNSCHDTSTNGASATNVASASLNSAPDSIELNIPTVFNAALNFRLNWEGDVRTLEGQVALTLDKSHAMGWSVEEVLHKLRADPDVARQFREAFGREPDSAGLLGAIAAYERTLLTPGSRFDRWLEGDVNAITAEEFAGYQLFKSLGCVSCHQGVNVGGNMYQRHGIFHPLASPKPEIVRVPSLRNVAVTPPYFHDGSAATLSKAVKAMGFAQLDRTLTDDQTKAIVAFLNTLTGTYLGKPVTPAGQLRQTDAPK
;
A
#
# COMPACT_ATOMS: atom_id res chain seq x y z
N MET A 1 -111.42 17.02 -16.37
CA MET A 1 -111.16 15.76 -17.04
C MET A 1 -109.83 15.16 -16.48
N PRO A 2 -109.85 13.99 -15.90
CA PRO A 2 -108.77 13.58 -14.95
C PRO A 2 -107.62 12.93 -15.67
N ALA A 3 -106.44 13.18 -15.16
CA ALA A 3 -105.15 12.58 -15.51
C ALA A 3 -104.94 11.35 -14.66
N SER A 4 -104.67 10.19 -15.27
CA SER A 4 -104.36 8.93 -14.63
C SER A 4 -102.84 8.80 -14.29
N ASN A 5 -102.60 8.60 -13.01
CA ASN A 5 -101.28 8.27 -12.52
C ASN A 5 -100.94 6.78 -12.66
N HIS A 6 -99.96 6.42 -13.42
CA HIS A 6 -99.31 5.10 -13.36
C HIS A 6 -97.99 5.20 -12.66
N SER A 7 -97.88 4.66 -11.45
CA SER A 7 -96.68 4.47 -10.71
C SER A 7 -95.98 3.15 -11.16
N LEU A 8 -94.81 3.29 -11.75
CA LEU A 8 -93.94 2.16 -12.05
C LEU A 8 -93.03 1.87 -10.85
N ARG A 9 -93.20 0.71 -10.26
CA ARG A 9 -92.27 0.19 -9.25
C ARG A 9 -91.05 -0.35 -9.97
N LEU A 10 -89.84 0.29 -9.75
CA LEU A 10 -88.55 -0.20 -10.14
C LEU A 10 -88.03 -1.14 -9.04
N THR A 11 -87.99 -2.48 -9.33
CA THR A 11 -87.27 -3.45 -8.53
C THR A 11 -85.75 -3.36 -8.83
N ALA A 12 -85.02 -2.97 -7.83
CA ALA A 12 -83.57 -2.89 -7.92
C ALA A 12 -82.95 -4.28 -7.93
N ILE A 13 -82.34 -4.68 -9.05
CA ILE A 13 -81.52 -5.90 -9.15
C ILE A 13 -80.07 -5.45 -8.73
N VAL A 14 -79.60 -5.87 -7.55
CA VAL A 14 -78.25 -5.66 -7.08
C VAL A 14 -77.37 -6.72 -7.74
N PRO A 15 -76.33 -6.32 -8.53
CA PRO A 15 -75.50 -7.34 -9.16
C PRO A 15 -74.52 -7.93 -8.15
N ARG A 16 -74.46 -9.26 -8.05
CA ARG A 16 -73.55 -10.08 -7.28
C ARG A 16 -72.08 -9.98 -7.71
N ALA A 17 -71.71 -8.97 -8.50
CA ALA A 17 -70.35 -8.79 -9.07
C ALA A 17 -69.29 -8.20 -8.11
N ARG A 18 -69.70 -7.64 -6.95
CA ARG A 18 -68.76 -6.96 -6.03
C ARG A 18 -67.84 -7.89 -5.23
N HIS A 19 -68.21 -9.15 -5.03
CA HIS A 19 -67.42 -10.11 -4.23
C HIS A 19 -66.25 -10.75 -5.00
N ASN A 20 -66.30 -10.82 -6.31
CA ASN A 20 -65.22 -11.39 -7.12
C ASN A 20 -64.10 -10.40 -7.41
N ILE A 21 -64.37 -9.11 -7.46
CA ILE A 21 -63.35 -8.06 -7.69
C ILE A 21 -62.50 -7.92 -6.42
N ALA A 22 -63.07 -7.94 -5.21
CA ALA A 22 -62.32 -7.86 -3.96
C ALA A 22 -61.41 -9.09 -3.75
N ARG A 23 -61.81 -10.29 -4.17
CA ARG A 23 -60.95 -11.48 -4.12
C ARG A 23 -59.83 -11.45 -5.14
N LEU A 24 -60.03 -10.88 -6.33
CA LEU A 24 -59.02 -10.77 -7.37
C LEU A 24 -57.94 -9.73 -6.96
N ILE A 25 -58.36 -8.62 -6.35
CA ILE A 25 -57.43 -7.58 -5.83
C ILE A 25 -56.59 -8.12 -4.67
N LEU A 26 -57.19 -8.96 -3.78
CA LEU A 26 -56.45 -9.55 -2.65
C LEU A 26 -55.40 -10.58 -3.11
N VAL A 27 -55.68 -11.36 -4.16
CA VAL A 27 -54.73 -12.33 -4.73
C VAL A 27 -53.60 -11.61 -5.49
N VAL A 28 -53.88 -10.52 -6.19
CA VAL A 28 -52.85 -9.72 -6.87
C VAL A 28 -51.94 -9.00 -5.85
N LEU A 29 -52.47 -8.47 -4.74
CA LEU A 29 -51.69 -7.86 -3.66
C LEU A 29 -50.85 -8.92 -2.90
N LEU A 30 -51.30 -10.14 -2.73
CA LEU A 30 -50.50 -11.22 -2.12
C LEU A 30 -49.40 -11.76 -3.03
N LEU A 31 -49.52 -11.65 -4.35
CA LEU A 31 -48.48 -12.01 -5.32
C LEU A 31 -47.40 -10.90 -5.47
N CYS A 32 -47.73 -9.66 -5.16
CA CYS A 32 -46.77 -8.56 -5.17
C CYS A 32 -45.86 -8.49 -3.93
N THR A 33 -46.20 -9.23 -2.85
CA THR A 33 -45.35 -9.31 -1.63
C THR A 33 -44.38 -10.49 -1.62
N ALA A 34 -44.43 -11.36 -2.67
CA ALA A 34 -43.32 -12.28 -2.90
C ALA A 34 -42.10 -11.42 -3.26
N GLY A 35 -41.36 -10.98 -2.22
CA GLY A 35 -40.19 -10.17 -2.34
C GLY A 35 -39.27 -10.74 -3.39
N TRP A 36 -39.04 -9.99 -4.45
CA TRP A 36 -37.89 -10.20 -5.28
C TRP A 36 -36.68 -9.89 -4.40
N SER A 37 -36.18 -10.91 -3.72
CA SER A 37 -34.79 -10.92 -3.32
C SER A 37 -33.99 -10.81 -4.62
N ILE A 38 -33.61 -9.60 -5.01
CA ILE A 38 -32.58 -9.41 -6.01
C ILE A 38 -31.36 -10.04 -5.35
N ALA A 39 -31.12 -11.31 -5.64
CA ALA A 39 -29.85 -11.92 -5.35
C ALA A 39 -28.83 -11.02 -6.06
N GLN A 40 -28.07 -10.25 -5.28
CA GLN A 40 -26.96 -9.49 -5.82
C GLN A 40 -26.09 -10.50 -6.57
N ALA A 41 -25.95 -10.29 -7.86
CA ALA A 41 -25.02 -11.08 -8.65
C ALA A 41 -23.69 -11.07 -7.90
N PRO A 42 -23.04 -12.23 -7.72
CA PRO A 42 -21.72 -12.27 -7.10
C PRO A 42 -20.81 -11.26 -7.82
N ALA A 43 -20.05 -10.51 -7.05
CA ALA A 43 -19.06 -9.59 -7.63
C ALA A 43 -18.28 -10.35 -8.72
N PRO A 44 -18.05 -9.73 -9.90
CA PRO A 44 -17.33 -10.41 -10.96
C PRO A 44 -16.00 -10.91 -10.41
N GLN A 45 -15.72 -12.18 -10.62
CA GLN A 45 -14.47 -12.79 -10.19
C GLN A 45 -13.31 -12.07 -10.90
N PRO A 46 -12.27 -11.64 -10.17
CA PRO A 46 -11.11 -11.05 -10.82
C PRO A 46 -10.49 -12.09 -11.75
N ARG A 47 -10.29 -11.71 -12.99
CA ARG A 47 -9.34 -12.39 -13.86
C ARG A 47 -8.01 -11.74 -13.57
N ALA A 48 -7.21 -12.30 -12.66
CA ALA A 48 -5.94 -11.73 -12.21
C ALA A 48 -5.04 -11.31 -13.38
N GLU A 49 -5.11 -12.03 -14.51
CA GLU A 49 -4.38 -11.72 -15.75
C GLU A 49 -4.85 -10.43 -16.46
N GLN A 50 -6.02 -9.89 -16.10
CA GLN A 50 -6.59 -8.68 -16.70
C GLN A 50 -6.52 -7.47 -15.77
N GLU A 51 -6.10 -7.67 -14.52
CA GLU A 51 -5.97 -6.57 -13.57
C GLU A 51 -4.60 -5.88 -13.71
N PRO A 52 -4.54 -4.56 -13.63
CA PRO A 52 -3.29 -3.80 -13.75
C PRO A 52 -2.36 -3.96 -12.55
N ILE A 53 -2.85 -4.55 -11.47
CA ILE A 53 -2.11 -4.83 -10.23
C ILE A 53 -1.99 -6.34 -10.10
N THR A 54 -0.79 -6.82 -9.72
CA THR A 54 -0.51 -8.23 -9.48
C THR A 54 -0.15 -8.49 -8.03
N PRO A 55 -0.42 -9.68 -7.47
CA PRO A 55 -0.05 -10.00 -6.09
C PRO A 55 1.45 -9.90 -5.85
N ILE A 56 1.83 -9.59 -4.60
CA ILE A 56 3.24 -9.71 -4.18
C ILE A 56 3.61 -11.19 -4.13
N PRO A 57 4.68 -11.62 -4.82
CA PRO A 57 5.14 -13.00 -4.77
C PRO A 57 5.69 -13.34 -3.38
N PRO A 58 5.79 -14.61 -3.03
CA PRO A 58 6.55 -15.03 -1.85
C PRO A 58 8.00 -14.54 -1.96
N PRO A 59 8.68 -14.29 -0.83
CA PRO A 59 10.09 -13.91 -0.85
C PRO A 59 10.94 -14.94 -1.63
N PRO A 60 11.99 -14.48 -2.35
CA PRO A 60 12.89 -15.38 -3.04
C PRO A 60 13.62 -16.29 -2.05
N VAL A 61 14.05 -17.43 -2.54
CA VAL A 61 14.90 -18.35 -1.74
C VAL A 61 16.33 -17.80 -1.78
N GLU A 62 16.76 -17.23 -0.65
CA GLU A 62 18.13 -16.76 -0.43
C GLU A 62 18.91 -17.75 0.43
N ASP A 63 20.25 -17.69 0.46
CA ASP A 63 21.04 -18.46 1.42
C ASP A 63 20.74 -17.97 2.85
N PRO A 64 20.22 -18.82 3.74
CA PRO A 64 19.82 -18.41 5.08
C PRO A 64 20.98 -17.83 5.91
N ARG A 65 22.23 -18.22 5.62
CA ARG A 65 23.41 -17.67 6.30
C ARG A 65 23.69 -16.25 5.85
N GLN A 66 23.50 -15.94 4.55
CA GLN A 66 23.63 -14.59 4.02
C GLN A 66 22.50 -13.68 4.56
N VAL A 67 21.29 -14.20 4.62
CA VAL A 67 20.14 -13.47 5.20
C VAL A 67 20.37 -13.16 6.68
N ALA A 68 20.82 -14.14 7.47
CA ALA A 68 21.09 -13.95 8.89
C ALA A 68 22.23 -12.95 9.15
N LEU A 69 23.29 -12.99 8.33
CA LEU A 69 24.35 -11.99 8.38
C LEU A 69 23.83 -10.61 7.99
N GLY A 70 23.02 -10.51 6.92
CA GLY A 70 22.40 -9.28 6.45
C GLY A 70 21.48 -8.65 7.49
N ASP A 71 20.63 -9.45 8.13
CA ASP A 71 19.77 -9.02 9.24
C ASP A 71 20.61 -8.43 10.39
N ARG A 72 21.66 -9.15 10.84
CA ARG A 72 22.58 -8.64 11.85
C ARG A 72 23.19 -7.29 11.45
N LEU A 73 23.71 -7.20 10.23
CA LEU A 73 24.34 -5.98 9.72
C LEU A 73 23.34 -4.81 9.59
N PHE A 74 22.11 -5.08 9.15
CA PHE A 74 21.04 -4.09 9.04
C PHE A 74 20.69 -3.45 10.40
N HIS A 75 20.87 -4.20 11.49
CA HIS A 75 20.64 -3.77 12.87
C HIS A 75 21.91 -3.28 13.57
N ASP A 76 23.07 -3.32 12.94
CA ASP A 76 24.36 -3.01 13.57
C ASP A 76 24.71 -1.52 13.54
N PRO A 77 24.73 -0.82 14.70
CA PRO A 77 25.05 0.60 14.74
C PRO A 77 26.51 0.89 14.40
N ARG A 78 27.39 -0.11 14.36
CA ARG A 78 28.80 0.04 13.94
C ARG A 78 28.94 0.40 12.46
N LEU A 79 27.85 0.27 11.68
CA LEU A 79 27.83 0.71 10.28
C LEU A 79 27.75 2.24 10.15
N SER A 80 27.43 2.98 11.22
CA SER A 80 27.50 4.46 11.22
C SER A 80 28.78 4.99 11.84
N HIS A 81 29.21 6.18 11.38
CA HIS A 81 30.43 6.84 11.82
C HIS A 81 30.49 7.07 13.34
N ASP A 82 29.35 7.51 13.89
CA ASP A 82 29.20 7.84 15.30
C ASP A 82 28.70 6.67 16.17
N TYR A 83 28.52 5.49 15.59
CA TYR A 83 27.99 4.29 16.26
C TYR A 83 26.59 4.45 16.84
N THR A 84 25.82 5.44 16.38
CA THR A 84 24.50 5.75 16.94
C THR A 84 23.35 5.24 16.10
N ARG A 85 23.59 4.91 14.81
CA ARG A 85 22.56 4.58 13.84
C ARG A 85 22.86 3.27 13.12
N SER A 86 21.82 2.47 12.94
CA SER A 86 21.77 1.35 12.02
C SER A 86 20.76 1.63 10.90
N CYS A 87 20.66 0.78 9.88
CA CYS A 87 19.61 0.88 8.87
C CYS A 87 18.22 0.82 9.55
N ASN A 88 18.07 -0.09 10.52
CA ASN A 88 16.83 -0.25 11.29
C ASN A 88 16.43 1.00 12.10
N SER A 89 17.36 1.88 12.45
CA SER A 89 17.03 3.12 13.16
C SER A 89 16.10 4.04 12.37
N CYS A 90 16.18 3.99 11.03
CA CYS A 90 15.35 4.76 10.12
C CYS A 90 14.32 3.89 9.37
N HIS A 91 14.57 2.58 9.31
CA HIS A 91 13.76 1.59 8.59
C HIS A 91 13.32 0.48 9.53
N ASP A 92 12.52 0.82 10.55
CA ASP A 92 12.08 -0.12 11.58
C ASP A 92 11.25 -1.28 10.99
N THR A 93 11.91 -2.42 10.78
CA THR A 93 11.28 -3.64 10.23
C THR A 93 10.36 -4.34 11.20
N SER A 94 10.34 -3.94 12.48
CA SER A 94 9.34 -4.42 13.44
C SER A 94 7.96 -3.77 13.24
N THR A 95 7.88 -2.67 12.51
CA THR A 95 6.65 -1.93 12.21
C THR A 95 6.38 -1.84 10.71
N ASN A 96 6.57 -0.67 10.09
CA ASN A 96 6.27 -0.41 8.68
C ASN A 96 7.51 -0.28 7.79
N GLY A 97 8.70 -0.52 8.31
CA GLY A 97 9.95 -0.41 7.55
C GLY A 97 10.34 1.02 7.17
N ALA A 98 9.73 2.03 7.82
CA ALA A 98 9.98 3.45 7.63
C ALA A 98 10.24 4.13 8.97
N SER A 99 10.64 5.40 8.96
CA SER A 99 10.90 6.16 10.19
C SER A 99 9.63 6.36 11.02
N ALA A 100 9.76 6.26 12.35
CA ALA A 100 8.71 6.63 13.29
C ALA A 100 8.53 8.15 13.44
N THR A 101 9.53 8.94 13.05
CA THR A 101 9.50 10.40 13.16
C THR A 101 9.01 11.02 11.87
N ASN A 102 8.07 11.95 11.99
CA ASN A 102 7.43 12.65 10.87
C ASN A 102 8.37 13.63 10.12
N VAL A 103 9.65 13.52 10.32
CA VAL A 103 10.61 14.42 9.67
C VAL A 103 11.64 13.57 8.97
N ALA A 104 11.89 13.90 7.75
CA ALA A 104 13.11 13.59 7.07
C ALA A 104 14.30 14.13 7.89
N SER A 105 14.61 13.48 9.00
CA SER A 105 15.82 13.78 9.79
C SER A 105 17.09 13.44 9.05
N ALA A 106 16.95 12.92 7.84
CA ALA A 106 18.02 12.72 6.90
C ALA A 106 17.96 13.82 5.85
N SER A 107 18.39 15.03 6.20
CA SER A 107 18.87 15.95 5.19
C SER A 107 19.89 15.21 4.34
N LEU A 108 19.50 14.85 3.12
CA LEU A 108 20.36 14.04 2.25
C LEU A 108 21.52 14.85 1.66
N ASN A 109 21.60 16.15 1.95
CA ASN A 109 22.73 17.00 1.60
C ASN A 109 22.90 18.10 2.65
N SER A 110 24.07 18.22 3.22
CA SER A 110 24.43 19.31 4.14
C SER A 110 24.64 20.68 3.44
N ALA A 111 24.12 20.82 2.21
CA ALA A 111 24.17 22.08 1.49
C ALA A 111 23.04 23.02 1.96
N PRO A 112 23.19 24.35 1.87
CA PRO A 112 22.18 25.32 2.27
C PRO A 112 20.82 25.15 1.56
N ASP A 113 20.81 24.47 0.40
CA ASP A 113 19.62 24.15 -0.42
C ASP A 113 19.17 22.69 -0.28
N SER A 114 19.56 22.00 0.81
CA SER A 114 19.20 20.60 1.02
C SER A 114 17.70 20.44 1.22
N ILE A 115 17.10 19.55 0.44
CA ILE A 115 15.71 19.17 0.58
C ILE A 115 15.64 18.01 1.57
N GLU A 116 14.85 18.19 2.61
CA GLU A 116 14.49 17.09 3.49
C GLU A 116 13.54 16.15 2.74
N LEU A 117 13.94 14.89 2.60
CA LEU A 117 13.11 13.87 1.97
C LEU A 117 12.53 12.92 3.00
N ASN A 118 11.27 12.60 2.86
CA ASN A 118 10.61 11.57 3.63
C ASN A 118 11.33 10.22 3.47
N ILE A 119 11.53 9.49 4.58
CA ILE A 119 12.20 8.19 4.57
C ILE A 119 11.21 7.12 4.09
N PRO A 120 11.40 6.54 2.90
CA PRO A 120 10.48 5.54 2.37
C PRO A 120 10.64 4.21 3.10
N THR A 121 9.59 3.38 3.08
CA THR A 121 9.66 2.02 3.60
C THR A 121 10.65 1.16 2.81
N VAL A 122 11.39 0.29 3.51
CA VAL A 122 12.21 -0.78 2.89
C VAL A 122 11.38 -1.99 2.50
N PHE A 123 10.16 -2.14 3.03
CA PHE A 123 9.29 -3.23 2.61
C PHE A 123 8.96 -3.13 1.12
N ASN A 124 9.11 -4.26 0.43
CA ASN A 124 8.91 -4.40 -1.01
C ASN A 124 9.86 -3.55 -1.89
N ALA A 125 10.91 -2.95 -1.31
CA ALA A 125 11.88 -2.15 -2.06
C ALA A 125 12.57 -2.96 -3.17
N ALA A 126 12.82 -4.25 -2.94
CA ALA A 126 13.38 -5.18 -3.92
C ALA A 126 12.54 -5.34 -5.20
N LEU A 127 11.26 -5.01 -5.16
CA LEU A 127 10.35 -5.07 -6.30
C LEU A 127 10.30 -3.78 -7.13
N ASN A 128 10.98 -2.73 -6.71
CA ASN A 128 11.09 -1.49 -7.48
C ASN A 128 12.12 -1.62 -8.60
N PHE A 129 11.84 -1.05 -9.78
CA PHE A 129 12.81 -1.02 -10.87
C PHE A 129 14.01 -0.08 -10.61
N ARG A 130 13.85 0.82 -9.66
CA ARG A 130 14.83 1.80 -9.19
C ARG A 130 14.59 2.10 -7.71
N LEU A 131 15.64 2.54 -7.02
CA LEU A 131 15.64 2.87 -5.60
C LEU A 131 15.83 4.36 -5.38
N ASN A 132 15.60 4.84 -4.16
CA ASN A 132 15.49 6.24 -3.76
C ASN A 132 14.32 6.99 -4.42
N TRP A 133 14.06 8.23 -4.01
CA TRP A 133 13.00 9.06 -4.61
C TRP A 133 13.32 9.45 -6.05
N GLU A 134 14.56 9.78 -6.34
CA GLU A 134 15.02 10.17 -7.67
C GLU A 134 15.27 8.98 -8.60
N GLY A 135 15.25 7.76 -8.06
CA GLY A 135 15.47 6.54 -8.83
C GLY A 135 16.88 6.44 -9.43
N ASP A 136 17.86 7.03 -8.77
CA ASP A 136 19.24 7.14 -9.19
C ASP A 136 20.02 5.82 -9.05
N VAL A 137 19.51 4.88 -8.24
CA VAL A 137 20.14 3.59 -7.97
C VAL A 137 19.35 2.43 -8.53
N ARG A 138 20.05 1.41 -9.06
CA ARG A 138 19.44 0.25 -9.74
C ARG A 138 19.35 -1.01 -8.88
N THR A 139 20.26 -1.19 -7.94
CA THR A 139 20.40 -2.43 -7.16
C THR A 139 20.41 -2.11 -5.67
N LEU A 140 19.98 -3.08 -4.85
CA LEU A 140 20.03 -2.96 -3.40
C LEU A 140 21.49 -2.77 -2.92
N GLU A 141 22.42 -3.53 -3.47
CA GLU A 141 23.86 -3.42 -3.16
C GLU A 141 24.38 -2.00 -3.43
N GLY A 142 24.00 -1.40 -4.56
CA GLY A 142 24.37 -0.02 -4.90
C GLY A 142 23.73 1.00 -3.95
N GLN A 143 22.50 0.76 -3.51
CA GLN A 143 21.80 1.62 -2.56
C GLN A 143 22.47 1.57 -1.17
N VAL A 144 22.83 0.38 -0.70
CA VAL A 144 23.56 0.19 0.57
C VAL A 144 24.91 0.91 0.51
N ALA A 145 25.69 0.71 -0.57
CA ALA A 145 26.99 1.38 -0.75
C ALA A 145 26.85 2.90 -0.71
N LEU A 146 25.86 3.46 -1.44
CA LEU A 146 25.58 4.88 -1.45
C LEU A 146 25.18 5.41 -0.06
N THR A 147 24.39 4.66 0.69
CA THR A 147 23.93 5.05 2.04
C THR A 147 25.06 5.03 3.05
N LEU A 148 25.97 4.05 2.97
CA LEU A 148 27.16 4.00 3.82
C LEU A 148 28.03 5.24 3.64
N ASP A 149 28.29 5.64 2.40
CA ASP A 149 29.17 6.77 2.05
C ASP A 149 28.56 8.15 2.40
N LYS A 150 27.25 8.27 2.47
CA LYS A 150 26.59 9.55 2.76
C LYS A 150 26.83 10.00 4.21
N SER A 151 27.48 11.16 4.39
CA SER A 151 27.86 11.72 5.69
C SER A 151 26.67 11.97 6.64
N HIS A 152 25.51 12.31 6.09
CA HIS A 152 24.27 12.53 6.86
C HIS A 152 23.49 11.24 7.14
N ALA A 153 23.82 10.13 6.49
CA ALA A 153 23.25 8.81 6.76
C ALA A 153 24.18 8.00 7.67
N MET A 154 25.13 7.27 7.11
CA MET A 154 26.06 6.41 7.85
C MET A 154 27.48 7.03 8.01
N GLY A 155 27.92 7.81 7.02
CA GLY A 155 29.16 8.61 7.09
C GLY A 155 30.46 7.81 7.06
N TRP A 156 30.44 6.58 6.54
CA TRP A 156 31.58 5.71 6.38
C TRP A 156 31.72 5.20 4.95
N SER A 157 32.92 5.17 4.42
CA SER A 157 33.19 4.36 3.24
C SER A 157 33.03 2.87 3.53
N VAL A 158 32.73 2.10 2.50
CA VAL A 158 32.64 0.62 2.62
C VAL A 158 33.89 0.01 3.24
N GLU A 159 35.08 0.54 2.91
CA GLU A 159 36.33 0.01 3.42
C GLU A 159 36.56 0.31 4.91
N GLU A 160 36.12 1.47 5.39
CA GLU A 160 36.17 1.82 6.82
C GLU A 160 35.27 0.91 7.64
N VAL A 161 34.05 0.61 7.13
CA VAL A 161 33.14 -0.38 7.73
C VAL A 161 33.81 -1.75 7.78
N LEU A 162 34.39 -2.22 6.66
CA LEU A 162 35.07 -3.51 6.59
C LEU A 162 36.24 -3.64 7.56
N HIS A 163 37.03 -2.55 7.75
CA HIS A 163 38.09 -2.56 8.74
C HIS A 163 37.59 -2.88 10.15
N LYS A 164 36.42 -2.31 10.54
CA LYS A 164 35.80 -2.60 11.83
C LYS A 164 35.26 -4.03 11.90
N LEU A 165 34.57 -4.49 10.84
CA LEU A 165 33.94 -5.81 10.81
C LEU A 165 34.99 -6.94 10.85
N ARG A 166 36.15 -6.75 10.20
CA ARG A 166 37.28 -7.70 10.25
C ARG A 166 37.89 -7.84 11.64
N ALA A 167 37.78 -6.82 12.47
CA ALA A 167 38.26 -6.82 13.85
C ALA A 167 37.34 -7.61 14.81
N ASP A 168 36.12 -7.93 14.38
CA ASP A 168 35.17 -8.74 15.17
C ASP A 168 35.24 -10.22 14.73
N PRO A 169 35.76 -11.13 15.58
CA PRO A 169 35.92 -12.55 15.21
C PRO A 169 34.58 -13.24 14.89
N ASP A 170 33.49 -12.83 15.54
CA ASP A 170 32.16 -13.42 15.32
C ASP A 170 31.58 -13.00 13.96
N VAL A 171 31.75 -11.72 13.60
CA VAL A 171 31.35 -11.25 12.27
C VAL A 171 32.20 -11.91 11.19
N ALA A 172 33.53 -11.92 11.35
CA ALA A 172 34.44 -12.58 10.41
C ALA A 172 34.09 -14.07 10.23
N ARG A 173 33.74 -14.78 11.31
CA ARG A 173 33.25 -16.17 11.24
C ARG A 173 31.98 -16.28 10.40
N GLN A 174 30.98 -15.42 10.63
CA GLN A 174 29.73 -15.43 9.88
C GLN A 174 29.93 -15.13 8.39
N PHE A 175 30.88 -14.25 8.04
CA PHE A 175 31.27 -14.03 6.64
C PHE A 175 31.86 -15.29 6.01
N ARG A 176 32.74 -16.01 6.71
CA ARG A 176 33.30 -17.27 6.22
C ARG A 176 32.20 -18.34 6.06
N GLU A 177 31.24 -18.39 6.97
CA GLU A 177 30.11 -19.33 6.88
C GLU A 177 29.17 -19.00 5.71
N ALA A 178 28.92 -17.72 5.46
CA ALA A 178 27.98 -17.25 4.43
C ALA A 178 28.61 -17.18 3.03
N PHE A 179 29.91 -16.85 2.93
CA PHE A 179 30.59 -16.57 1.66
C PHE A 179 31.86 -17.38 1.41
N GLY A 180 32.32 -18.16 2.36
CA GLY A 180 33.57 -18.94 2.26
C GLY A 180 34.84 -18.07 2.27
N ARG A 181 34.76 -16.79 2.68
CA ARG A 181 35.88 -15.85 2.68
C ARG A 181 35.77 -14.80 3.78
N GLU A 182 36.86 -14.06 4.00
CA GLU A 182 36.89 -12.94 4.95
C GLU A 182 35.97 -11.79 4.51
N PRO A 183 35.59 -10.88 5.43
CA PRO A 183 34.77 -9.73 5.11
C PRO A 183 35.35 -8.90 3.96
N ASP A 184 34.58 -8.76 2.89
CA ASP A 184 34.87 -7.93 1.72
C ASP A 184 33.64 -7.11 1.31
N SER A 185 33.83 -6.14 0.39
CA SER A 185 32.77 -5.24 -0.06
C SER A 185 31.60 -5.99 -0.68
N ALA A 186 31.86 -6.99 -1.51
CA ALA A 186 30.78 -7.76 -2.17
C ALA A 186 29.97 -8.57 -1.15
N GLY A 187 30.63 -9.17 -0.14
CA GLY A 187 29.96 -9.90 0.93
C GLY A 187 29.12 -8.98 1.83
N LEU A 188 29.68 -7.82 2.21
CA LEU A 188 28.97 -6.82 3.04
C LEU A 188 27.67 -6.36 2.34
N LEU A 189 27.80 -5.85 1.13
CA LEU A 189 26.68 -5.32 0.37
C LEU A 189 25.70 -6.43 -0.01
N GLY A 190 26.21 -7.60 -0.40
CA GLY A 190 25.39 -8.76 -0.78
C GLY A 190 24.61 -9.34 0.39
N ALA A 191 25.15 -9.39 1.62
CA ALA A 191 24.44 -9.87 2.80
C ALA A 191 23.25 -8.95 3.14
N ILE A 192 23.49 -7.65 3.21
CA ILE A 192 22.41 -6.68 3.49
C ILE A 192 21.33 -6.75 2.39
N ALA A 193 21.74 -6.81 1.11
CA ALA A 193 20.81 -6.93 0.00
C ALA A 193 20.03 -8.28 0.04
N ALA A 194 20.66 -9.39 0.44
CA ALA A 194 19.97 -10.66 0.63
C ALA A 194 18.88 -10.57 1.70
N TYR A 195 19.17 -9.91 2.81
CA TYR A 195 18.15 -9.63 3.83
C TYR A 195 17.03 -8.74 3.28
N GLU A 196 17.35 -7.62 2.61
CA GLU A 196 16.35 -6.70 2.05
C GLU A 196 15.45 -7.39 1.01
N ARG A 197 15.96 -8.36 0.23
CA ARG A 197 15.15 -9.15 -0.69
C ARG A 197 14.09 -10.00 0.03
N THR A 198 14.31 -10.34 1.30
CA THR A 198 13.29 -11.05 2.11
C THR A 198 12.23 -10.12 2.71
N LEU A 199 12.44 -8.80 2.68
CA LEU A 199 11.51 -7.82 3.24
C LEU A 199 10.29 -7.62 2.33
N LEU A 200 9.62 -8.69 1.94
CA LEU A 200 8.37 -8.66 1.19
C LEU A 200 7.17 -8.83 2.11
N THR A 201 6.06 -8.20 1.75
CA THR A 201 4.82 -8.20 2.53
C THR A 201 3.65 -8.76 1.72
N PRO A 202 3.68 -10.04 1.32
CA PRO A 202 2.61 -10.69 0.57
C PRO A 202 1.34 -10.87 1.40
N GLY A 203 0.27 -11.33 0.74
CA GLY A 203 -0.96 -11.77 1.40
C GLY A 203 -1.81 -10.62 1.94
N SER A 204 -1.70 -9.42 1.37
CA SER A 204 -2.66 -8.35 1.64
C SER A 204 -4.09 -8.82 1.29
N ARG A 205 -5.12 -8.17 1.84
CA ARG A 205 -6.51 -8.52 1.49
C ARG A 205 -6.76 -8.38 -0.02
N PHE A 206 -6.14 -7.37 -0.64
CA PHE A 206 -6.23 -7.18 -2.08
C PHE A 206 -5.50 -8.29 -2.87
N ASP A 207 -4.33 -8.75 -2.39
CA ASP A 207 -3.64 -9.88 -3.02
C ASP A 207 -4.49 -11.15 -3.00
N ARG A 208 -5.09 -11.48 -1.85
CA ARG A 208 -6.00 -12.62 -1.73
C ARG A 208 -7.20 -12.51 -2.68
N TRP A 209 -7.74 -11.30 -2.84
CA TRP A 209 -8.82 -11.06 -3.79
C TRP A 209 -8.34 -11.30 -5.23
N LEU A 210 -7.15 -10.84 -5.62
CA LEU A 210 -6.54 -11.10 -6.93
C LEU A 210 -6.30 -12.61 -7.15
N GLU A 211 -6.02 -13.35 -6.09
CA GLU A 211 -5.82 -14.81 -6.09
C GLU A 211 -7.14 -15.60 -6.07
N GLY A 212 -8.30 -14.93 -6.06
CA GLY A 212 -9.62 -15.54 -6.20
C GLY A 212 -10.46 -15.62 -4.92
N ASP A 213 -9.97 -15.13 -3.76
CA ASP A 213 -10.79 -14.99 -2.55
C ASP A 213 -11.73 -13.77 -2.69
N VAL A 214 -12.88 -13.97 -3.29
CA VAL A 214 -13.86 -12.90 -3.56
C VAL A 214 -14.35 -12.19 -2.29
N ASN A 215 -14.20 -12.80 -1.12
CA ASN A 215 -14.62 -12.25 0.16
C ASN A 215 -13.49 -11.50 0.89
N ALA A 216 -12.28 -11.47 0.34
CA ALA A 216 -11.13 -10.81 0.98
C ALA A 216 -11.29 -9.30 1.09
N ILE A 217 -12.10 -8.69 0.20
CA ILE A 217 -12.41 -7.26 0.23
C ILE A 217 -13.93 -7.05 0.23
N THR A 218 -14.37 -5.94 0.83
CA THR A 218 -15.78 -5.56 0.87
C THR A 218 -16.26 -4.91 -0.44
N ALA A 219 -17.57 -4.76 -0.60
CA ALA A 219 -18.14 -4.04 -1.73
C ALA A 219 -17.70 -2.56 -1.79
N GLU A 220 -17.53 -1.89 -0.64
CA GLU A 220 -17.02 -0.51 -0.56
C GLU A 220 -15.55 -0.43 -1.03
N GLU A 221 -14.70 -1.36 -0.60
CA GLU A 221 -13.30 -1.44 -1.00
C GLU A 221 -13.15 -1.76 -2.48
N PHE A 222 -13.99 -2.65 -3.01
CA PHE A 222 -14.05 -2.93 -4.44
C PHE A 222 -14.50 -1.71 -5.25
N ALA A 223 -15.55 -0.99 -4.78
CA ALA A 223 -15.98 0.25 -5.41
C ALA A 223 -14.85 1.30 -5.42
N GLY A 224 -14.07 1.40 -4.33
CA GLY A 224 -12.89 2.24 -4.26
C GLY A 224 -11.82 1.86 -5.29
N TYR A 225 -11.59 0.57 -5.50
CA TYR A 225 -10.70 0.08 -6.54
C TYR A 225 -11.19 0.41 -7.96
N GLN A 226 -12.48 0.23 -8.23
CA GLN A 226 -13.05 0.62 -9.52
C GLN A 226 -12.90 2.13 -9.77
N LEU A 227 -13.10 2.93 -8.73
CA LEU A 227 -12.90 4.39 -8.80
C LEU A 227 -11.42 4.74 -9.05
N PHE A 228 -10.48 4.08 -8.38
CA PHE A 228 -9.04 4.22 -8.58
C PHE A 228 -8.65 3.93 -10.05
N LYS A 229 -9.25 2.90 -10.66
CA LYS A 229 -9.05 2.60 -12.10
C LYS A 229 -9.68 3.67 -12.99
N SER A 230 -10.95 4.00 -12.79
CA SER A 230 -11.72 4.87 -13.68
C SER A 230 -11.27 6.33 -13.66
N LEU A 231 -10.71 6.80 -12.55
CA LEU A 231 -10.11 8.13 -12.44
C LEU A 231 -8.73 8.22 -13.07
N GLY A 232 -8.09 7.09 -13.39
CA GLY A 232 -6.78 7.06 -14.03
C GLY A 232 -5.59 6.93 -13.07
N CYS A 233 -5.79 6.75 -11.76
CA CYS A 233 -4.70 6.56 -10.79
C CYS A 233 -3.80 5.38 -11.17
N VAL A 234 -4.42 4.32 -11.71
CA VAL A 234 -3.74 3.10 -12.15
C VAL A 234 -2.77 3.32 -13.32
N SER A 235 -2.84 4.45 -14.03
CA SER A 235 -1.89 4.76 -15.11
C SER A 235 -0.43 4.87 -14.61
N CYS A 236 -0.25 5.27 -13.35
CA CYS A 236 1.05 5.37 -12.70
C CYS A 236 1.21 4.33 -11.58
N HIS A 237 0.12 4.01 -10.86
CA HIS A 237 0.11 3.08 -9.73
C HIS A 237 -0.40 1.70 -10.15
N GLN A 238 0.48 0.90 -10.76
CA GLN A 238 0.19 -0.43 -11.30
C GLN A 238 1.32 -1.42 -11.00
N GLY A 239 1.16 -2.67 -11.47
CA GLY A 239 2.12 -3.75 -11.28
C GLY A 239 2.14 -4.30 -9.86
N VAL A 240 3.15 -5.10 -9.56
CA VAL A 240 3.28 -5.82 -8.28
C VAL A 240 3.35 -4.87 -7.08
N ASN A 241 4.03 -3.75 -7.25
CA ASN A 241 4.25 -2.77 -6.16
C ASN A 241 3.22 -1.62 -6.14
N VAL A 242 2.20 -1.69 -7.02
CA VAL A 242 1.21 -0.60 -7.18
C VAL A 242 1.92 0.75 -7.34
N GLY A 243 2.89 0.80 -8.23
CA GLY A 243 3.89 1.82 -8.43
C GLY A 243 5.30 1.21 -8.47
N GLY A 244 6.35 2.01 -8.28
CA GLY A 244 7.74 1.54 -8.26
C GLY A 244 8.32 1.12 -9.61
N ASN A 245 7.62 1.35 -10.72
CA ASN A 245 7.93 0.84 -12.05
C ASN A 245 8.09 1.91 -13.13
N MET A 246 7.98 3.19 -12.77
CA MET A 246 8.13 4.31 -13.70
C MET A 246 8.54 5.59 -12.99
N TYR A 247 8.96 6.58 -13.79
CA TYR A 247 9.17 7.94 -13.36
C TYR A 247 8.00 8.82 -13.72
N GLN A 248 7.72 9.83 -12.90
CA GLN A 248 6.72 10.83 -13.22
C GLN A 248 7.12 12.19 -12.60
N ARG A 249 6.75 13.27 -13.30
CA ARG A 249 6.72 14.59 -12.70
C ARG A 249 5.58 14.62 -11.66
N HIS A 250 5.86 15.01 -10.45
CA HIS A 250 4.82 15.25 -9.47
C HIS A 250 4.19 16.63 -9.70
N GLY A 251 2.84 16.68 -9.63
CA GLY A 251 2.12 17.92 -9.89
C GLY A 251 2.06 18.31 -11.37
N ILE A 252 1.52 17.42 -12.22
CA ILE A 252 1.40 17.67 -13.69
C ILE A 252 0.53 18.89 -13.97
N PHE A 253 -0.62 19.00 -13.32
CA PHE A 253 -1.59 20.09 -13.53
C PHE A 253 -1.44 21.19 -12.48
N HIS A 254 -1.21 20.81 -11.22
CA HIS A 254 -1.06 21.76 -10.11
C HIS A 254 0.09 21.33 -9.19
N PRO A 255 0.75 22.25 -8.49
CA PRO A 255 1.78 21.90 -7.51
C PRO A 255 1.26 20.90 -6.48
N LEU A 256 2.03 19.85 -6.20
CA LEU A 256 1.66 18.79 -5.27
C LEU A 256 2.37 18.91 -3.92
N ALA A 257 3.67 19.14 -3.96
CA ALA A 257 4.57 19.10 -2.82
C ALA A 257 5.76 20.01 -3.10
N SER A 258 6.86 19.91 -2.34
CA SER A 258 8.10 20.63 -2.64
C SER A 258 8.49 20.47 -4.13
N PRO A 259 8.92 21.53 -4.82
CA PRO A 259 9.17 21.49 -6.25
C PRO A 259 10.37 20.60 -6.65
N LYS A 260 11.18 20.20 -5.68
CA LYS A 260 12.34 19.34 -5.94
C LYS A 260 12.28 18.06 -5.09
N PRO A 261 12.72 16.93 -5.65
CA PRO A 261 13.09 16.73 -7.06
C PRO A 261 11.84 16.81 -7.97
N GLU A 262 12.00 17.37 -9.18
CA GLU A 262 10.87 17.59 -10.10
C GLU A 262 10.28 16.27 -10.65
N ILE A 263 11.15 15.32 -10.92
CA ILE A 263 10.81 13.98 -11.40
C ILE A 263 11.18 12.98 -10.31
N VAL A 264 10.23 12.15 -9.95
CA VAL A 264 10.41 11.12 -8.93
C VAL A 264 10.04 9.73 -9.51
N ARG A 265 10.64 8.71 -8.94
CA ARG A 265 10.09 7.36 -9.09
C ARG A 265 8.71 7.35 -8.45
N VAL A 266 7.69 6.90 -9.19
CA VAL A 266 6.34 6.72 -8.64
C VAL A 266 6.44 5.80 -7.42
N PRO A 267 6.07 6.25 -6.22
CA PRO A 267 6.22 5.43 -5.03
C PRO A 267 5.26 4.24 -5.04
N SER A 268 5.65 3.16 -4.37
CA SER A 268 4.77 2.04 -4.09
C SER A 268 3.59 2.49 -3.22
N LEU A 269 2.40 1.94 -3.48
CA LEU A 269 1.24 2.08 -2.60
C LEU A 269 1.03 0.84 -1.70
N ARG A 270 1.93 -0.17 -1.77
CA ARG A 270 1.90 -1.28 -0.81
C ARG A 270 2.18 -0.75 0.58
N ASN A 271 1.38 -1.18 1.55
CA ASN A 271 1.43 -0.72 2.95
C ASN A 271 1.17 0.79 3.14
N VAL A 272 0.67 1.51 2.13
CA VAL A 272 0.52 2.97 2.18
C VAL A 272 -0.33 3.46 3.34
N ALA A 273 -1.31 2.68 3.78
CA ALA A 273 -2.18 3.02 4.91
C ALA A 273 -1.43 3.19 6.24
N VAL A 274 -0.25 2.57 6.37
CA VAL A 274 0.53 2.53 7.62
C VAL A 274 1.88 3.25 7.53
N THR A 275 2.11 4.01 6.45
CA THR A 275 3.38 4.73 6.20
C THR A 275 3.23 6.25 6.08
N PRO A 276 2.48 6.94 6.98
CA PRO A 276 2.52 8.39 7.03
C PRO A 276 3.91 8.89 7.47
N PRO A 277 4.28 10.16 7.12
CA PRO A 277 3.59 11.09 6.23
C PRO A 277 3.77 10.75 4.75
N TYR A 278 3.03 11.42 3.87
CA TYR A 278 2.99 11.11 2.44
C TYR A 278 3.69 12.17 1.61
N PHE A 279 4.01 11.80 0.37
CA PHE A 279 4.85 12.51 -0.60
C PHE A 279 6.34 12.49 -0.24
N HIS A 280 7.15 12.91 -1.20
CA HIS A 280 8.61 12.89 -1.05
C HIS A 280 9.12 13.86 0.03
N ASP A 281 8.34 14.89 0.36
CA ASP A 281 8.65 15.88 1.40
C ASP A 281 7.82 15.70 2.69
N GLY A 282 6.99 14.67 2.76
CA GLY A 282 6.15 14.41 3.93
C GLY A 282 5.03 15.44 4.15
N SER A 283 4.70 16.29 3.17
CA SER A 283 3.77 17.41 3.35
C SER A 283 2.32 17.00 3.62
N ALA A 284 1.91 15.77 3.30
CA ALA A 284 0.57 15.27 3.60
C ALA A 284 0.57 14.35 4.82
N ALA A 285 -0.01 14.81 5.93
CA ALA A 285 -0.02 14.07 7.19
C ALA A 285 -0.99 12.86 7.21
N THR A 286 -2.00 12.82 6.35
CA THR A 286 -3.00 11.75 6.30
C THR A 286 -3.21 11.24 4.88
N LEU A 287 -3.56 9.95 4.77
CA LEU A 287 -3.83 9.31 3.48
C LEU A 287 -4.95 10.02 2.71
N SER A 288 -6.00 10.46 3.40
CA SER A 288 -7.11 11.21 2.78
C SER A 288 -6.63 12.53 2.19
N LYS A 289 -5.74 13.28 2.88
CA LYS A 289 -5.15 14.50 2.33
C LYS A 289 -4.28 14.20 1.11
N ALA A 290 -3.49 13.13 1.17
CA ALA A 290 -2.65 12.70 0.06
C ALA A 290 -3.47 12.32 -1.18
N VAL A 291 -4.57 11.56 -1.01
CA VAL A 291 -5.47 11.16 -2.11
C VAL A 291 -6.13 12.38 -2.75
N LYS A 292 -6.64 13.34 -1.96
CA LYS A 292 -7.24 14.58 -2.49
C LYS A 292 -6.23 15.43 -3.25
N ALA A 293 -5.05 15.64 -2.67
CA ALA A 293 -3.97 16.40 -3.30
C ALA A 293 -3.49 15.73 -4.60
N MET A 294 -3.33 14.40 -4.60
CA MET A 294 -2.95 13.64 -5.80
C MET A 294 -4.00 13.76 -6.90
N GLY A 295 -5.30 13.64 -6.57
CA GLY A 295 -6.39 13.83 -7.53
C GLY A 295 -6.35 15.21 -8.19
N PHE A 296 -6.14 16.27 -7.41
CA PHE A 296 -6.04 17.62 -7.92
C PHE A 296 -4.76 17.86 -8.72
N ALA A 297 -3.62 17.50 -8.17
CA ALA A 297 -2.32 17.84 -8.76
C ALA A 297 -1.96 16.99 -10.00
N GLN A 298 -2.34 15.71 -10.04
CA GLN A 298 -1.96 14.80 -11.12
C GLN A 298 -3.06 14.57 -12.17
N LEU A 299 -4.33 14.77 -11.81
CA LEU A 299 -5.46 14.41 -12.66
C LEU A 299 -6.39 15.61 -12.97
N ASP A 300 -6.11 16.81 -12.44
CA ASP A 300 -6.99 17.97 -12.49
C ASP A 300 -8.41 17.65 -12.01
N ARG A 301 -8.51 16.85 -10.91
CA ARG A 301 -9.77 16.36 -10.36
C ARG A 301 -9.92 16.73 -8.89
N THR A 302 -10.95 17.52 -8.57
CA THR A 302 -11.39 17.73 -7.19
C THR A 302 -12.25 16.54 -6.76
N LEU A 303 -11.69 15.68 -5.91
CA LEU A 303 -12.40 14.51 -5.40
C LEU A 303 -13.38 14.92 -4.28
N THR A 304 -14.60 14.35 -4.31
CA THR A 304 -15.55 14.46 -3.19
C THR A 304 -15.06 13.71 -1.96
N ASP A 305 -15.65 13.96 -0.80
CA ASP A 305 -15.34 13.23 0.42
C ASP A 305 -15.65 11.73 0.28
N ASP A 306 -16.77 11.38 -0.34
CA ASP A 306 -17.15 9.98 -0.57
C ASP A 306 -16.19 9.28 -1.54
N GLN A 307 -15.78 9.94 -2.63
CA GLN A 307 -14.77 9.39 -3.55
C GLN A 307 -13.44 9.17 -2.83
N THR A 308 -13.02 10.15 -2.02
CA THR A 308 -11.79 10.04 -1.23
C THR A 308 -11.87 8.89 -0.25
N LYS A 309 -12.99 8.76 0.48
CA LYS A 309 -13.23 7.69 1.44
C LYS A 309 -13.17 6.30 0.76
N ALA A 310 -13.83 6.15 -0.38
CA ALA A 310 -13.82 4.89 -1.12
C ALA A 310 -12.41 4.50 -1.60
N ILE A 311 -11.64 5.46 -2.16
CA ILE A 311 -10.25 5.21 -2.57
C ILE A 311 -9.39 4.84 -1.37
N VAL A 312 -9.52 5.53 -0.23
CA VAL A 312 -8.79 5.21 1.00
C VAL A 312 -9.17 3.81 1.51
N ALA A 313 -10.45 3.43 1.44
CA ALA A 313 -10.89 2.07 1.79
C ALA A 313 -10.16 1.01 0.94
N PHE A 314 -10.08 1.21 -0.38
CA PHE A 314 -9.26 0.36 -1.24
C PHE A 314 -7.79 0.35 -0.83
N LEU A 315 -7.15 1.50 -0.63
CA LEU A 315 -5.73 1.59 -0.29
C LEU A 315 -5.39 0.88 1.03
N ASN A 316 -6.32 0.84 1.99
CA ASN A 316 -6.17 0.08 3.22
C ASN A 316 -6.06 -1.45 2.97
N THR A 317 -6.62 -1.95 1.86
CA THR A 317 -6.53 -3.38 1.52
C THR A 317 -5.14 -3.80 1.03
N LEU A 318 -4.26 -2.85 0.71
CA LEU A 318 -2.90 -3.09 0.21
C LEU A 318 -1.87 -3.34 1.32
N THR A 319 -2.29 -3.35 2.58
CA THR A 319 -1.42 -3.66 3.72
C THR A 319 -1.24 -5.17 3.84
N GLY A 320 0.00 -5.62 3.71
CA GLY A 320 0.36 -7.04 3.74
C GLY A 320 0.88 -7.50 5.10
N THR A 321 1.54 -8.67 5.08
CA THR A 321 2.09 -9.30 6.28
C THR A 321 3.60 -9.53 6.13
N TYR A 322 4.35 -9.34 7.21
CA TYR A 322 5.76 -9.70 7.29
C TYR A 322 5.96 -10.69 8.42
N LEU A 323 6.61 -11.83 8.14
CA LEU A 323 6.78 -12.94 9.08
C LEU A 323 5.46 -13.37 9.74
N GLY A 324 4.37 -13.43 8.96
CA GLY A 324 3.04 -13.84 9.40
C GLY A 324 2.29 -12.81 10.25
N LYS A 325 2.83 -11.62 10.47
CA LYS A 325 2.19 -10.53 11.23
C LYS A 325 1.83 -9.37 10.30
N PRO A 326 0.67 -8.73 10.47
CA PRO A 326 0.34 -7.51 9.70
C PRO A 326 1.39 -6.42 9.90
N VAL A 327 1.71 -5.70 8.82
CA VAL A 327 2.50 -4.47 8.92
C VAL A 327 1.69 -3.42 9.67
N THR A 328 2.32 -2.75 10.64
CA THR A 328 1.67 -1.77 11.54
C THR A 328 2.31 -0.39 11.39
N PRO A 329 1.59 0.71 11.72
CA PRO A 329 2.19 2.03 11.72
C PRO A 329 3.43 2.12 12.62
N ALA A 330 4.36 3.00 12.27
CA ALA A 330 5.53 3.30 13.10
C ALA A 330 5.10 3.71 14.53
N GLY A 331 5.85 3.24 15.53
CA GLY A 331 5.54 3.48 16.96
C GLY A 331 4.43 2.61 17.55
N GLN A 332 3.81 1.72 16.78
CA GLN A 332 2.88 0.70 17.28
C GLN A 332 3.56 -0.67 17.28
N LEU A 333 3.90 -1.19 18.44
CA LEU A 333 4.40 -2.57 18.57
C LEU A 333 3.37 -3.56 18.03
N ARG A 334 3.83 -4.56 17.30
CA ARG A 334 2.99 -5.68 16.88
C ARG A 334 2.48 -6.42 18.11
N GLN A 335 1.20 -6.74 18.18
CA GLN A 335 0.48 -7.26 19.36
C GLN A 335 1.07 -8.51 20.04
N THR A 336 2.15 -9.10 19.54
CA THR A 336 2.78 -10.30 20.08
C THR A 336 4.14 -10.06 20.70
N ASP A 337 4.65 -8.82 20.70
CA ASP A 337 5.97 -8.49 21.24
C ASP A 337 5.90 -7.91 22.67
N ALA A 338 4.71 -7.95 23.31
CA ALA A 338 4.61 -7.68 24.74
C ALA A 338 5.29 -8.84 25.51
N PRO A 339 6.29 -8.58 26.35
CA PRO A 339 6.88 -9.62 27.20
C PRO A 339 5.78 -10.26 28.04
N LYS A 340 5.73 -11.60 28.04
CA LYS A 340 4.86 -12.38 28.93
C LYS A 340 5.38 -12.31 30.36
#